data_9e6c76699ba14856a09ba188fec5b410
#
_entry.id   9e6c76699ba14856a09ba188fec5b410
#
_cell.length_a   1.000
_cell.length_b   1.000
_cell.length_c   1.000
_cell.angle_alpha   90.00
_cell.angle_beta   90.00
_cell.angle_gamma   90.00
#
_symmetry.space_group_name_H-M   'P 1'
#
loop_
_entity.id
_entity.type
_entity.pdbx_description
1 polymer ?
#
loop_
_entity_poly.entity_id
_entity_poly.type
_entity_poly.pdbx_seq_one_letter_code
_entity_poly.pdbx_strand_id
1 'polypeptide(L)'
;MTRLSVNVNKIATLRNARGGKNPDIIQVVQDCEKFGSQGITVHPRPDERHITHEDVYNIAKVTKTDYNIEGYPDDRFLKIIDDIRPEQVTLVPDAPDVVTSNRGWKRSDLNIDLNQIIADMKKKGMKVSLFIPFVLLACRQT
;
A
#
# COMPACT_ATOMS: atom_id res chain seq x y z
N MET A 1 11.37 -2.12 -18.40
CA MET A 1 10.39 -3.21 -18.50
C MET A 1 9.34 -3.03 -17.41
N THR A 2 8.05 -3.11 -17.73
CA THR A 2 6.95 -3.01 -16.76
C THR A 2 6.91 -4.28 -15.89
N ARG A 3 6.72 -4.12 -14.59
CA ARG A 3 6.63 -5.23 -13.62
C ARG A 3 5.19 -5.36 -13.12
N LEU A 4 4.74 -6.59 -12.92
CA LEU A 4 3.42 -6.90 -12.38
C LEU A 4 3.46 -6.96 -10.86
N SER A 5 2.70 -6.11 -10.19
CA SER A 5 2.41 -6.22 -8.76
C SER A 5 0.95 -6.62 -8.56
N VAL A 6 0.70 -7.63 -7.72
CA VAL A 6 -0.65 -8.13 -7.43
C VAL A 6 -1.15 -7.57 -6.11
N ASN A 7 -2.31 -6.88 -6.17
CA ASN A 7 -3.00 -6.39 -4.97
C ASN A 7 -3.88 -7.50 -4.38
N VAL A 8 -3.61 -7.89 -3.13
CA VAL A 8 -4.29 -9.00 -2.44
C VAL A 8 -5.37 -8.55 -1.46
N ASN A 9 -5.70 -7.25 -1.40
CA ASN A 9 -6.72 -6.72 -0.47
C ASN A 9 -8.06 -7.43 -0.58
N LYS A 10 -8.55 -7.73 -1.80
CA LYS A 10 -9.85 -8.38 -2.02
C LYS A 10 -9.88 -9.82 -1.53
N ILE A 11 -8.77 -10.51 -1.56
CA ILE A 11 -8.64 -11.86 -0.97
C ILE A 11 -8.83 -11.79 0.55
N ALA A 12 -8.19 -10.83 1.19
CA ALA A 12 -8.37 -10.59 2.63
C ALA A 12 -9.81 -10.17 2.98
N THR A 13 -10.47 -9.36 2.13
CA THR A 13 -11.90 -9.02 2.28
C THR A 13 -12.76 -10.27 2.29
N LEU A 14 -12.54 -11.20 1.36
CA LEU A 14 -13.28 -12.45 1.27
C LEU A 14 -13.06 -13.33 2.52
N ARG A 15 -11.81 -13.46 2.98
CA ARG A 15 -11.49 -14.16 4.23
C ARG A 15 -12.23 -13.57 5.42
N ASN A 16 -12.20 -12.24 5.57
CA ASN A 16 -12.82 -11.54 6.69
C ASN A 16 -14.34 -11.70 6.67
N ALA A 17 -14.98 -11.60 5.49
CA ALA A 17 -16.43 -11.79 5.33
C ALA A 17 -16.90 -13.20 5.72
N ARG A 18 -16.04 -14.21 5.58
CA ARG A 18 -16.34 -15.60 5.97
C ARG A 18 -16.06 -15.90 7.45
N GLY A 19 -15.42 -14.97 8.17
CA GLY A 19 -15.11 -15.13 9.60
C GLY A 19 -14.10 -16.25 9.92
N GLY A 20 -13.32 -16.70 8.94
CA GLY A 20 -12.37 -17.81 9.07
C GLY A 20 -10.96 -17.48 8.60
N LYS A 21 -10.17 -18.52 8.34
CA LYS A 21 -8.79 -18.40 7.83
C LYS A 21 -8.69 -18.56 6.30
N ASN A 22 -9.79 -18.86 5.63
CA ASN A 22 -9.82 -19.11 4.19
C ASN A 22 -10.56 -17.99 3.44
N PRO A 23 -10.01 -17.54 2.27
CA PRO A 23 -8.74 -17.98 1.69
C PRO A 23 -7.53 -17.58 2.55
N ASP A 24 -6.51 -18.45 2.62
CA ASP A 24 -5.27 -18.18 3.32
C ASP A 24 -4.44 -17.14 2.54
N ILE A 25 -4.29 -15.96 3.11
CA ILE A 25 -3.62 -14.83 2.44
C ILE A 25 -2.14 -15.10 2.21
N ILE A 26 -1.48 -15.83 3.09
CA ILE A 26 -0.06 -16.17 2.95
C ILE A 26 0.15 -17.14 1.79
N GLN A 27 -0.69 -18.17 1.69
CA GLN A 27 -0.66 -19.09 0.57
C GLN A 27 -0.91 -18.39 -0.76
N VAL A 28 -1.90 -17.46 -0.80
CA VAL A 28 -2.20 -16.67 -2.01
C VAL A 28 -1.01 -15.82 -2.43
N VAL A 29 -0.32 -15.16 -1.50
CA VAL A 29 0.89 -14.36 -1.80
C VAL A 29 1.97 -15.25 -2.43
N GLN A 30 2.26 -16.39 -1.83
CA GLN A 30 3.26 -17.34 -2.35
C GLN A 30 2.88 -17.89 -3.73
N ASP A 31 1.60 -18.18 -3.96
CA ASP A 31 1.11 -18.66 -5.26
C ASP A 31 1.19 -17.55 -6.32
N CYS A 32 0.87 -16.29 -5.99
CA CYS A 32 1.06 -15.16 -6.91
C CYS A 32 2.51 -15.05 -7.37
N GLU A 33 3.46 -15.12 -6.45
CA GLU A 33 4.90 -15.08 -6.79
C GLU A 33 5.32 -16.28 -7.64
N LYS A 34 4.85 -17.49 -7.29
CA LYS A 34 5.10 -18.71 -8.04
C LYS A 34 4.58 -18.63 -9.48
N PHE A 35 3.46 -17.92 -9.70
CA PHE A 35 2.88 -17.72 -11.03
C PHE A 35 3.46 -16.49 -11.77
N GLY A 36 4.50 -15.88 -11.22
CA GLY A 36 5.28 -14.84 -11.92
C GLY A 36 4.96 -13.41 -11.54
N SER A 37 4.21 -13.17 -10.45
CA SER A 37 4.10 -11.84 -9.86
C SER A 37 5.47 -11.33 -9.46
N GLN A 38 5.77 -10.07 -9.79
CA GLN A 38 7.03 -9.41 -9.48
C GLN A 38 6.90 -8.42 -8.32
N GLY A 39 5.73 -8.37 -7.71
CA GLY A 39 5.44 -7.59 -6.52
C GLY A 39 4.09 -7.97 -5.91
N ILE A 40 3.98 -7.67 -4.62
CA ILE A 40 2.74 -7.82 -3.83
C ILE A 40 2.37 -6.45 -3.29
N THR A 41 1.10 -6.08 -3.44
CA THR A 41 0.56 -4.81 -2.93
C THR A 41 -0.51 -5.06 -1.88
N VAL A 42 -0.41 -4.34 -0.76
CA VAL A 42 -1.37 -4.36 0.33
C VAL A 42 -1.72 -2.96 0.82
N HIS A 43 -2.93 -2.79 1.36
CA HIS A 43 -3.37 -1.53 1.98
C HIS A 43 -3.92 -1.82 3.40
N PRO A 44 -3.09 -1.72 4.44
CA PRO A 44 -3.53 -1.91 5.82
C PRO A 44 -4.28 -0.68 6.34
N ARG A 45 -5.58 -0.61 6.06
CA ARG A 45 -6.43 0.47 6.55
C ARG A 45 -6.58 0.41 8.08
N PRO A 46 -6.83 1.56 8.76
CA PRO A 46 -7.05 1.58 10.21
C PRO A 46 -8.24 0.74 10.67
N ASP A 47 -9.27 0.58 9.83
CA ASP A 47 -10.48 -0.20 10.11
C ASP A 47 -10.33 -1.70 9.84
N GLU A 48 -9.19 -2.13 9.33
CA GLU A 48 -8.85 -3.54 9.04
C GLU A 48 -9.90 -4.30 8.21
N ARG A 49 -10.68 -3.59 7.38
CA ARG A 49 -11.75 -4.21 6.56
C ARG A 49 -11.26 -5.28 5.57
N HIS A 50 -9.97 -5.31 5.29
CA HIS A 50 -9.30 -6.31 4.46
C HIS A 50 -7.97 -6.76 5.08
N ILE A 51 -6.83 -6.16 4.71
CA ILE A 51 -5.53 -6.47 5.31
C ILE A 51 -5.51 -5.97 6.76
N THR A 52 -5.25 -6.88 7.70
CA THR A 52 -5.09 -6.55 9.12
C THR A 52 -3.66 -6.10 9.42
N HIS A 53 -3.45 -5.54 10.60
CA HIS A 53 -2.11 -5.19 11.07
C HIS A 53 -1.18 -6.41 11.09
N GLU A 54 -1.68 -7.55 11.57
CA GLU A 54 -0.93 -8.81 11.60
C GLU A 54 -0.57 -9.32 10.21
N ASP A 55 -1.51 -9.22 9.25
CA ASP A 55 -1.28 -9.65 7.86
C ASP A 55 -0.09 -8.93 7.24
N VAL A 56 0.05 -7.61 7.46
CA VAL A 56 1.12 -6.81 6.86
C VAL A 56 2.49 -7.37 7.22
N TYR A 57 2.71 -7.68 8.49
CA TYR A 57 3.98 -8.23 8.97
C TYR A 57 4.19 -9.68 8.53
N ASN A 58 3.12 -10.48 8.50
CA ASN A 58 3.22 -11.89 8.07
C ASN A 58 3.48 -11.99 6.57
N ILE A 59 2.85 -11.15 5.75
CA ILE A 59 3.13 -11.05 4.31
C ILE A 59 4.58 -10.61 4.08
N ALA A 60 5.07 -9.61 4.81
CA ALA A 60 6.46 -9.15 4.70
C ALA A 60 7.49 -10.26 4.92
N LYS A 61 7.21 -11.22 5.82
CA LYS A 61 8.11 -12.35 6.12
C LYS A 61 8.22 -13.36 4.97
N VAL A 62 7.21 -13.48 4.13
CA VAL A 62 7.12 -14.51 3.08
C VAL A 62 7.33 -13.96 1.67
N THR A 63 7.11 -12.66 1.45
CA THR A 63 7.29 -12.00 0.15
C THR A 63 8.76 -12.00 -0.24
N LYS A 64 9.05 -12.45 -1.46
CA LYS A 64 10.39 -12.54 -2.05
C LYS A 64 10.61 -11.55 -3.20
N THR A 65 9.54 -10.93 -3.65
CA THR A 65 9.49 -9.92 -4.70
C THR A 65 9.31 -8.52 -4.12
N ASP A 66 9.05 -7.49 -4.95
CA ASP A 66 8.84 -6.13 -4.43
C ASP A 66 7.57 -6.09 -3.55
N TYR A 67 7.70 -5.68 -2.30
CA TYR A 67 6.57 -5.45 -1.40
C TYR A 67 6.18 -3.98 -1.44
N ASN A 68 4.93 -3.70 -1.81
CA ASN A 68 4.36 -2.36 -1.84
C ASN A 68 3.27 -2.21 -0.79
N ILE A 69 3.42 -1.24 0.13
CA ILE A 69 2.43 -0.95 1.16
C ILE A 69 1.79 0.40 0.85
N GLU A 70 0.46 0.40 0.70
CA GLU A 70 -0.34 1.59 0.46
C GLU A 70 -0.91 2.13 1.77
N GLY A 71 -0.98 3.45 1.93
CA GLY A 71 -1.64 4.04 3.09
C GLY A 71 -1.58 5.55 3.15
N TYR A 72 -2.41 6.11 4.04
CA TYR A 72 -2.34 7.50 4.44
C TYR A 72 -1.19 7.69 5.43
N PRO A 73 -0.36 8.71 5.29
CA PRO A 73 0.86 8.89 6.09
C PRO A 73 0.57 9.44 7.51
N ASP A 74 -0.25 8.71 8.27
CA ASP A 74 -0.42 8.93 9.71
C ASP A 74 0.67 8.21 10.53
N ASP A 75 0.76 8.47 11.82
CA ASP A 75 1.78 7.92 12.71
C ASP A 75 1.77 6.37 12.72
N ARG A 76 0.57 5.76 12.66
CA ARG A 76 0.41 4.31 12.61
C ARG A 76 1.02 3.72 11.33
N PHE A 77 0.71 4.33 10.18
CA PHE A 77 1.24 3.90 8.90
C PHE A 77 2.75 4.10 8.83
N LEU A 78 3.25 5.27 9.23
CA LEU A 78 4.68 5.56 9.24
C LEU A 78 5.45 4.58 10.11
N LYS A 79 4.88 4.17 11.25
CA LYS A 79 5.49 3.13 12.10
C LYS A 79 5.57 1.79 11.38
N ILE A 80 4.52 1.34 10.70
CA ILE A 80 4.54 0.10 9.91
C ILE A 80 5.64 0.15 8.85
N ILE A 81 5.75 1.27 8.13
CA ILE A 81 6.76 1.46 7.08
C ILE A 81 8.18 1.43 7.66
N ASP A 82 8.39 2.03 8.82
CA ASP A 82 9.69 2.04 9.49
C ASP A 82 10.10 0.65 10.00
N ASP A 83 9.15 -0.11 10.52
CA ASP A 83 9.39 -1.47 11.01
C ASP A 83 9.72 -2.45 9.87
N ILE A 84 8.98 -2.38 8.76
CA ILE A 84 9.06 -3.35 7.65
C ILE A 84 10.10 -2.93 6.60
N ARG A 85 10.20 -1.64 6.27
CA ARG A 85 11.02 -1.08 5.20
C ARG A 85 10.78 -1.78 3.85
N PRO A 86 9.54 -1.67 3.31
CA PRO A 86 9.19 -2.33 2.06
C PRO A 86 9.97 -1.73 0.88
N GLU A 87 10.05 -2.45 -0.23
CA GLU A 87 10.67 -1.95 -1.47
C GLU A 87 9.98 -0.71 -2.02
N GLN A 88 8.66 -0.60 -1.81
CA GLN A 88 7.85 0.53 -2.26
C GLN A 88 6.78 0.91 -1.24
N VAL A 89 6.53 2.21 -1.17
CA VAL A 89 5.42 2.81 -0.42
C VAL A 89 4.56 3.61 -1.39
N THR A 90 3.24 3.43 -1.33
CA THR A 90 2.29 4.23 -2.10
C THR A 90 1.46 5.08 -1.14
N LEU A 91 1.66 6.40 -1.18
CA LEU A 91 0.94 7.33 -0.34
C LEU A 91 -0.42 7.68 -0.95
N VAL A 92 -1.49 7.42 -0.21
CA VAL A 92 -2.87 7.72 -0.60
C VAL A 92 -3.45 8.85 0.26
N PRO A 93 -4.28 9.76 -0.30
CA PRO A 93 -4.80 10.92 0.42
C PRO A 93 -6.04 10.62 1.28
N ASP A 94 -6.45 9.35 1.36
CA ASP A 94 -7.71 9.01 2.01
C ASP A 94 -7.54 8.91 3.51
N ALA A 95 -8.20 9.82 4.23
CA ALA A 95 -8.37 9.72 5.66
C ALA A 95 -9.11 8.42 6.05
N PRO A 96 -9.01 7.97 7.32
CA PRO A 96 -9.55 6.68 7.76
C PRO A 96 -11.04 6.44 7.50
N ASP A 97 -11.83 7.50 7.40
CA ASP A 97 -13.28 7.49 7.24
C ASP A 97 -13.77 7.32 5.79
N VAL A 98 -12.87 7.38 4.80
CA VAL A 98 -13.22 7.27 3.37
C VAL A 98 -13.44 5.82 2.97
N VAL A 99 -14.57 5.53 2.28
CA VAL A 99 -14.96 4.16 1.91
C VAL A 99 -14.07 3.57 0.80
N THR A 100 -13.70 4.38 -0.20
CA THR A 100 -12.84 3.97 -1.32
C THR A 100 -11.90 5.09 -1.73
N SER A 101 -10.68 4.73 -2.14
CA SER A 101 -9.66 5.66 -2.66
C SER A 101 -10.05 6.17 -4.06
N ASN A 102 -10.93 7.17 -4.12
CA ASN A 102 -11.47 7.71 -5.38
C ASN A 102 -10.80 9.01 -5.83
N ARG A 103 -9.89 9.56 -5.02
CA ARG A 103 -9.22 10.82 -5.33
C ARG A 103 -7.71 10.72 -5.18
N GLY A 104 -7.00 11.56 -5.91
CA GLY A 104 -5.58 11.78 -5.71
C GLY A 104 -5.30 12.96 -4.76
N TRP A 105 -4.06 13.13 -4.36
CA TRP A 105 -3.58 14.25 -3.57
C TRP A 105 -3.90 15.58 -4.24
N LYS A 106 -4.54 16.49 -3.51
CA LYS A 106 -4.80 17.87 -3.91
C LYS A 106 -3.92 18.82 -3.09
N ARG A 107 -3.66 20.01 -3.62
CA ARG A 107 -2.87 21.03 -2.93
C ARG A 107 -3.48 21.45 -1.58
N SER A 108 -4.81 21.36 -1.44
CA SER A 108 -5.55 21.62 -0.20
C SER A 108 -5.36 20.55 0.89
N ASP A 109 -4.88 19.36 0.53
CA ASP A 109 -4.69 18.24 1.46
C ASP A 109 -3.32 18.32 2.18
N LEU A 110 -2.51 19.34 1.87
CA LEU A 110 -1.11 19.48 2.28
C LEU A 110 -0.94 20.17 3.64
N ASN A 111 -1.67 19.77 4.65
CA ASN A 111 -1.35 20.04 6.06
C ASN A 111 -0.31 19.05 6.63
N ILE A 112 0.11 18.07 5.82
CA ILE A 112 1.20 17.15 6.11
C ILE A 112 2.39 17.55 5.23
N ASP A 113 3.59 17.59 5.80
CA ASP A 113 4.80 17.80 5.01
C ASP A 113 5.17 16.54 4.21
N LEU A 114 4.44 16.29 3.13
CA LEU A 114 4.69 15.16 2.23
C LEU A 114 6.11 15.16 1.68
N ASN A 115 6.70 16.32 1.45
CA ASN A 115 8.06 16.41 0.92
C ASN A 115 9.07 15.83 1.91
N GLN A 116 8.93 16.16 3.19
CA GLN A 116 9.79 15.62 4.24
C GLN A 116 9.59 14.11 4.39
N ILE A 117 8.34 13.65 4.44
CA ILE A 117 8.00 12.20 4.54
C ILE A 117 8.60 11.43 3.36
N ILE A 118 8.44 11.93 2.12
CA ILE A 118 9.00 11.29 0.93
C ILE A 118 10.53 11.27 0.98
N ALA A 119 11.16 12.38 1.40
CA ALA A 119 12.61 12.45 1.52
C ALA A 119 13.15 11.44 2.53
N ASP A 120 12.49 11.27 3.67
CA ASP A 120 12.89 10.33 4.72
C ASP A 120 12.72 8.87 4.28
N MET A 121 11.63 8.53 3.60
CA MET A 121 11.43 7.20 3.01
C MET A 121 12.50 6.88 1.96
N LYS A 122 12.81 7.84 1.07
CA LYS A 122 13.87 7.66 0.06
C LYS A 122 15.26 7.49 0.68
N LYS A 123 15.59 8.24 1.74
CA LYS A 123 16.84 8.06 2.49
C LYS A 123 16.99 6.66 3.08
N LYS A 124 15.85 6.06 3.45
CA LYS A 124 15.78 4.68 3.96
C LYS A 124 15.80 3.62 2.85
N GLY A 125 15.94 4.02 1.58
CA GLY A 125 16.06 3.12 0.41
C GLY A 125 14.74 2.70 -0.23
N MET A 126 13.60 3.23 0.22
CA MET A 126 12.29 2.88 -0.31
C MET A 126 11.92 3.69 -1.57
N LYS A 127 11.26 3.06 -2.53
CA LYS A 127 10.58 3.75 -3.63
C LYS A 127 9.29 4.36 -3.11
N VAL A 128 8.95 5.57 -3.56
CA VAL A 128 7.70 6.23 -3.15
C VAL A 128 6.87 6.60 -4.37
N SER A 129 5.60 6.21 -4.36
CA SER A 129 4.59 6.63 -5.33
C SER A 129 3.44 7.39 -4.66
N LEU A 130 2.75 8.21 -5.45
CA LEU A 130 1.64 9.05 -4.99
C LEU A 130 0.41 8.80 -5.85
N PHE A 131 -0.76 8.74 -5.22
CA PHE A 131 -2.03 8.90 -5.91
C PHE A 131 -2.22 10.37 -6.30
N ILE A 132 -2.14 10.70 -7.60
CA ILE A 132 -2.36 12.05 -8.12
C ILE A 132 -3.59 12.09 -9.02
N PRO A 133 -4.39 13.19 -9.02
CA PRO A 133 -5.52 13.32 -9.94
C PRO A 133 -5.05 13.40 -11.39
N PHE A 134 -5.79 12.81 -12.31
CA PHE A 134 -5.50 12.84 -13.75
C PHE A 134 -5.31 14.27 -14.30
N VAL A 135 -6.04 15.25 -13.75
CA VAL A 135 -5.97 16.66 -14.15
C VAL A 135 -4.60 17.32 -13.93
N LEU A 136 -3.82 16.84 -12.95
CA LEU A 136 -2.48 17.37 -12.69
C LEU A 136 -1.42 16.91 -13.72
N LEU A 137 -1.68 15.83 -14.44
CA LEU A 137 -0.79 15.34 -15.50
C LEU A 137 -0.95 16.15 -16.80
N ALA A 138 -2.10 16.77 -17.03
CA ALA A 138 -2.38 17.57 -18.22
C ALA A 138 -1.76 19.00 -18.18
N CYS A 139 -1.40 19.51 -17.01
CA CYS A 139 -0.86 20.87 -16.85
C CYS A 139 0.66 21.02 -17.10
N ARG A 140 1.35 19.95 -17.52
CA ARG A 140 2.80 20.01 -17.80
C ARG A 140 3.16 20.08 -19.29
N GLN A 141 2.20 20.37 -20.17
CA GLN A 141 2.43 20.47 -21.63
C GLN A 141 2.23 21.89 -22.18
N THR A 142 2.48 22.93 -21.38
CA THR A 142 2.59 24.29 -21.92
C THR A 142 3.87 24.96 -21.42
#